data_08fadc67ffd750b43afc86a0cba6242c
#
_entry.id   08fadc67ffd750b43afc86a0cba6242c
#
_cell.length_a   1.000
_cell.length_b   1.000
_cell.length_c   1.000
_cell.angle_alpha   90.00
_cell.angle_beta   90.00
_cell.angle_gamma   90.00
#
_symmetry.space_group_name_H-M   'P 1'
#
loop_
_entity.id
_entity.type
_entity.pdbx_description
1 polymer ?
#
loop_
_entity_poly.entity_id
_entity_poly.type
_entity_poly.pdbx_seq_one_letter_code
_entity_poly.pdbx_strand_id
1 'polypeptide(L)'
;MAIPAYYSLIQNGSTGPDVALVQTWLNGVRDSCTWYPELTVDGRFGTKSENAVKEFQLKNSMNMDGKVGANTWNVLYVKYTAKHGLNVPYPGVVLRSGTAGGTVRLVQQKLNSLGEKLTTDGKYGASTVAAVQRYQRRNGLTADGSVGKATWEKMF
;
A
#
# COMPACT_ATOMS: atom_id res chain seq x y z
N MET A 1 15.53 -1.26 -0.50
CA MET A 1 14.14 -1.34 -1.02
C MET A 1 13.45 0.00 -0.82
N ALA A 2 12.70 0.45 -1.83
CA ALA A 2 11.98 1.71 -1.71
C ALA A 2 10.82 1.59 -0.70
N ILE A 3 10.74 2.55 0.22
CA ILE A 3 9.57 2.71 1.09
C ILE A 3 8.41 3.15 0.21
N PRO A 4 7.21 2.55 0.32
CA PRO A 4 6.04 3.10 -0.33
C PRO A 4 5.86 4.56 0.06
N ALA A 5 6.00 5.46 -0.89
CA ALA A 5 5.94 6.89 -0.58
C ALA A 5 4.53 7.27 -0.15
N TYR A 6 4.47 8.06 0.93
CA TYR A 6 3.21 8.70 1.31
C TYR A 6 2.69 9.54 0.14
N TYR A 7 1.41 9.39 -0.18
CA TYR A 7 0.79 10.05 -1.32
C TYR A 7 -0.22 11.12 -0.90
N SER A 8 -1.17 10.76 -0.04
CA SER A 8 -2.21 11.68 0.40
C SER A 8 -2.76 11.28 1.77
N LEU A 9 -3.42 12.22 2.43
CA LEU A 9 -4.06 11.99 3.71
C LEU A 9 -5.11 10.88 3.61
N ILE A 10 -5.01 9.89 4.51
CA ILE A 10 -5.97 8.80 4.64
C ILE A 10 -6.78 9.01 5.91
N GLN A 11 -8.08 9.02 5.78
CA GLN A 11 -9.01 9.25 6.88
C GLN A 11 -10.34 8.54 6.60
N ASN A 12 -11.27 8.59 7.53
CA ASN A 12 -12.60 7.99 7.35
C ASN A 12 -13.23 8.45 6.04
N GLY A 13 -13.64 7.49 5.22
CA GLY A 13 -14.16 7.72 3.87
C GLY A 13 -13.13 7.53 2.75
N SER A 14 -11.83 7.48 3.06
CA SER A 14 -10.80 7.19 2.07
C SER A 14 -10.91 5.76 1.55
N THR A 15 -10.60 5.56 0.28
CA THR A 15 -10.61 4.24 -0.38
C THR A 15 -9.37 4.05 -1.25
N GLY A 16 -9.04 2.81 -1.54
CA GLY A 16 -8.00 2.46 -2.51
C GLY A 16 -6.88 1.59 -1.95
N PRO A 17 -5.84 1.34 -2.77
CA PRO A 17 -4.77 0.43 -2.41
C PRO A 17 -3.91 0.92 -1.24
N ASP A 18 -3.75 2.22 -1.07
CA ASP A 18 -3.00 2.77 0.07
C ASP A 18 -3.74 2.52 1.39
N VAL A 19 -5.08 2.57 1.38
CA VAL A 19 -5.89 2.19 2.53
C VAL A 19 -5.71 0.70 2.86
N ALA A 20 -5.77 -0.16 1.84
CA ALA A 20 -5.55 -1.59 2.02
C ALA A 20 -4.16 -1.90 2.58
N LEU A 21 -3.15 -1.16 2.13
CA LEU A 21 -1.78 -1.30 2.65
C LEU A 21 -1.69 -0.90 4.12
N VAL A 22 -2.32 0.20 4.51
CA VAL A 22 -2.41 0.64 5.91
C VAL A 22 -3.12 -0.42 6.78
N GLN A 23 -4.23 -0.97 6.30
CA GLN A 23 -4.95 -2.03 7.01
C GLN A 23 -4.07 -3.27 7.21
N THR A 24 -3.32 -3.66 6.18
CA THR A 24 -2.35 -4.77 6.27
C THR A 24 -1.26 -4.48 7.30
N TRP A 25 -0.71 -3.28 7.30
CA TRP A 25 0.33 -2.89 8.27
C TRP A 25 -0.22 -2.85 9.70
N LEU A 26 -1.43 -2.30 9.89
CA LEU A 26 -2.08 -2.27 11.20
C LEU A 26 -2.32 -3.69 11.73
N ASN A 27 -2.75 -4.62 10.88
CA ASN A 27 -2.88 -6.02 11.26
C ASN A 27 -1.51 -6.63 11.63
N GLY A 28 -0.48 -6.29 10.88
CA GLY A 28 0.87 -6.82 11.09
C GLY A 28 1.55 -6.33 12.37
N VAL A 29 1.21 -5.13 12.84
CA VAL A 29 1.78 -4.57 14.09
C VAL A 29 0.97 -4.90 15.34
N ARG A 30 -0.14 -5.63 15.20
CA ARG A 30 -0.93 -6.09 16.36
C ARG A 30 -0.10 -7.01 17.25
N ASP A 31 -0.34 -6.93 18.54
CA ASP A 31 0.27 -7.76 19.58
C ASP A 31 -0.77 -8.13 20.67
N SER A 32 -0.34 -8.78 21.73
CA SER A 32 -1.21 -9.18 22.83
C SER A 32 -1.85 -8.01 23.59
N CYS A 33 -1.30 -6.80 23.44
CA CYS A 33 -1.80 -5.58 24.09
C CYS A 33 -2.65 -4.72 23.13
N THR A 34 -2.95 -5.22 21.94
CA THR A 34 -3.73 -4.49 20.93
C THR A 34 -5.22 -4.68 21.20
N TRP A 35 -5.98 -3.59 21.23
CA TRP A 35 -7.41 -3.60 21.54
C TRP A 35 -8.31 -3.64 20.31
N TYR A 36 -7.82 -3.18 19.14
CA TYR A 36 -8.62 -3.28 17.94
C TYR A 36 -8.58 -4.71 17.38
N PRO A 37 -9.71 -5.20 16.83
CA PRO A 37 -9.73 -6.52 16.19
C PRO A 37 -8.92 -6.48 14.87
N GLU A 38 -8.62 -7.67 14.36
CA GLU A 38 -8.06 -7.75 13.01
C GLU A 38 -8.97 -7.06 12.00
N LEU A 39 -8.38 -6.19 11.20
CA LEU A 39 -9.11 -5.44 10.19
C LEU A 39 -9.32 -6.27 8.92
N THR A 40 -10.49 -6.15 8.31
CA THR A 40 -10.68 -6.61 6.94
C THR A 40 -9.87 -5.71 6.00
N VAL A 41 -9.00 -6.31 5.20
CA VAL A 41 -8.21 -5.58 4.20
C VAL A 41 -9.06 -5.42 2.94
N ASP A 42 -9.89 -4.40 2.93
CA ASP A 42 -10.85 -4.13 1.86
C ASP A 42 -10.60 -2.82 1.10
N GLY A 43 -9.58 -2.08 1.53
CA GLY A 43 -9.26 -0.78 0.94
C GLY A 43 -10.27 0.33 1.27
N ARG A 44 -11.07 0.16 2.32
CA ARG A 44 -12.06 1.13 2.77
C ARG A 44 -11.74 1.57 4.19
N PHE A 45 -11.46 2.85 4.37
CA PHE A 45 -11.14 3.40 5.68
C PHE A 45 -12.42 3.81 6.39
N GLY A 46 -12.94 2.92 7.21
CA GLY A 46 -14.11 3.17 8.04
C GLY A 46 -13.75 3.37 9.51
N THR A 47 -14.76 3.31 10.37
CA THR A 47 -14.62 3.51 11.81
C THR A 47 -13.63 2.52 12.46
N LYS A 48 -13.63 1.25 12.02
CA LYS A 48 -12.70 0.25 12.55
C LYS A 48 -11.25 0.60 12.23
N SER A 49 -10.96 1.02 11.01
CA SER A 49 -9.63 1.47 10.60
C SER A 49 -9.22 2.73 11.35
N GLU A 50 -10.12 3.68 11.52
CA GLU A 50 -9.87 4.90 12.30
C GLU A 50 -9.51 4.60 13.75
N ASN A 51 -10.27 3.72 14.40
CA ASN A 51 -10.00 3.32 15.79
C ASN A 51 -8.65 2.59 15.92
N ALA A 52 -8.31 1.74 14.95
CA ALA A 52 -7.02 1.07 14.92
C ALA A 52 -5.86 2.08 14.77
N VAL A 53 -6.03 3.10 13.93
CA VAL A 53 -5.04 4.18 13.78
C VAL A 53 -4.89 4.96 15.07
N LYS A 54 -6.01 5.32 15.72
CA LYS A 54 -5.96 6.04 17.01
C LYS A 54 -5.18 5.26 18.07
N GLU A 55 -5.43 3.96 18.20
CA GLU A 55 -4.68 3.12 19.13
C GLU A 55 -3.20 3.05 18.76
N PHE A 56 -2.89 2.86 17.49
CA PHE A 56 -1.51 2.86 17.02
C PHE A 56 -0.80 4.18 17.34
N GLN A 57 -1.47 5.30 17.09
CA GLN A 57 -0.95 6.63 17.40
C GLN A 57 -0.70 6.81 18.89
N LEU A 58 -1.66 6.37 19.72
CA LEU A 58 -1.52 6.43 21.19
C LEU A 58 -0.29 5.64 21.66
N LYS A 59 -0.14 4.40 21.20
CA LYS A 59 1.00 3.54 21.58
C LYS A 59 2.36 4.09 21.15
N ASN A 60 2.38 4.91 20.12
CA ASN A 60 3.62 5.50 19.59
C ASN A 60 3.79 6.98 19.95
N SER A 61 3.05 7.45 20.96
CA SER A 61 3.12 8.84 21.46
C SER A 61 2.89 9.90 20.38
N MET A 62 1.98 9.60 19.46
CA MET A 62 1.59 10.48 18.37
C MET A 62 0.24 11.16 18.67
N ASN A 63 -0.06 12.23 17.95
CA ASN A 63 -1.39 12.85 18.01
C ASN A 63 -2.46 11.84 17.55
N MET A 64 -3.44 11.58 18.42
CA MET A 64 -4.46 10.54 18.24
C MET A 64 -5.65 11.10 17.45
N ASP A 65 -5.42 11.50 16.21
CA ASP A 65 -6.45 12.07 15.33
C ASP A 65 -7.18 11.02 14.46
N GLY A 66 -6.67 9.78 14.44
CA GLY A 66 -7.25 8.70 13.64
C GLY A 66 -6.98 8.82 12.14
N LYS A 67 -6.11 9.72 11.74
CA LYS A 67 -5.77 9.96 10.33
C LYS A 67 -4.36 9.48 10.05
N VAL A 68 -4.14 9.01 8.83
CA VAL A 68 -2.79 8.60 8.40
C VAL A 68 -2.23 9.70 7.51
N GLY A 69 -1.51 10.63 8.12
CA GLY A 69 -0.67 11.60 7.43
C GLY A 69 0.74 11.03 7.21
N ALA A 70 1.65 11.84 6.70
CA ALA A 70 3.01 11.41 6.37
C ALA A 70 3.75 10.79 7.57
N ASN A 71 3.61 11.40 8.75
CA ASN A 71 4.28 10.92 9.97
C ASN A 71 3.73 9.55 10.40
N THR A 72 2.41 9.40 10.49
CA THR A 72 1.77 8.12 10.85
C THR A 72 2.11 7.04 9.83
N TRP A 73 2.07 7.35 8.53
CA TRP A 73 2.48 6.45 7.46
C TRP A 73 3.90 5.91 7.67
N ASN A 74 4.85 6.81 7.88
CA ASN A 74 6.25 6.43 8.04
C ASN A 74 6.51 5.61 9.30
N VAL A 75 5.92 6.00 10.43
CA VAL A 75 6.07 5.27 11.70
C VAL A 75 5.44 3.87 11.59
N LEU A 76 4.25 3.78 10.99
CA LEU A 76 3.57 2.50 10.78
C LEU A 76 4.40 1.56 9.88
N TYR A 77 4.95 2.08 8.80
CA TYR A 77 5.84 1.32 7.92
C TYR A 77 7.07 0.80 8.68
N VAL A 78 7.73 1.67 9.44
CA VAL A 78 8.93 1.30 10.23
C VAL A 78 8.60 0.20 11.25
N LYS A 79 7.49 0.34 11.97
CA LYS A 79 7.05 -0.66 12.96
C LYS A 79 6.69 -2.00 12.29
N TYR A 80 6.00 -1.94 11.15
CA TYR A 80 5.66 -3.14 10.38
C TYR A 80 6.93 -3.86 9.90
N THR A 81 7.86 -3.15 9.29
CA THR A 81 9.08 -3.75 8.74
C THR A 81 10.03 -4.27 9.82
N ALA A 82 10.06 -3.64 11.00
CA ALA A 82 10.82 -4.15 12.14
C ALA A 82 10.35 -5.54 12.58
N LYS A 83 9.05 -5.83 12.40
CA LYS A 83 8.43 -7.10 12.78
C LYS A 83 8.41 -8.13 11.65
N HIS A 84 8.24 -7.69 10.40
CA HIS A 84 7.99 -8.57 9.25
C HIS A 84 9.06 -8.51 8.16
N GLY A 85 10.08 -7.65 8.31
CA GLY A 85 11.10 -7.44 7.28
C GLY A 85 10.66 -6.48 6.18
N LEU A 86 11.50 -6.30 5.16
CA LEU A 86 11.33 -5.27 4.13
C LEU A 86 10.42 -5.70 2.96
N ASN A 87 9.75 -6.83 3.06
CA ASN A 87 8.79 -7.24 2.02
C ASN A 87 7.60 -6.30 2.01
N VAL A 88 7.21 -5.87 0.81
CA VAL A 88 5.97 -5.11 0.61
C VAL A 88 4.87 -6.11 0.28
N PRO A 89 3.95 -6.38 1.22
CA PRO A 89 2.88 -7.36 0.97
C PRO A 89 1.93 -6.85 -0.10
N TYR A 90 1.28 -7.79 -0.79
CA TYR A 90 0.20 -7.44 -1.72
C TYR A 90 -0.90 -6.69 -0.94
N PRO A 91 -1.32 -5.50 -1.42
CA PRO A 91 -2.26 -4.67 -0.67
C PRO A 91 -3.70 -5.22 -0.62
N GLY A 92 -3.98 -6.35 -1.26
CA GLY A 92 -5.32 -6.94 -1.23
C GLY A 92 -6.31 -6.34 -2.24
N VAL A 93 -5.90 -5.35 -3.00
CA VAL A 93 -6.72 -4.76 -4.07
C VAL A 93 -5.92 -4.69 -5.38
N VAL A 94 -6.61 -4.90 -6.49
CA VAL A 94 -5.99 -4.86 -7.82
C VAL A 94 -5.70 -3.41 -8.21
N LEU A 95 -4.46 -3.15 -8.64
CA LEU A 95 -4.07 -1.87 -9.23
C LEU A 95 -4.34 -1.92 -10.73
N ARG A 96 -5.07 -0.94 -11.24
CA ARG A 96 -5.47 -0.88 -12.65
C ARG A 96 -5.67 0.56 -13.09
N SER A 97 -5.94 0.76 -14.37
CA SER A 97 -6.22 2.09 -14.93
C SER A 97 -7.23 2.86 -14.05
N GLY A 98 -6.89 4.09 -13.70
CA GLY A 98 -7.68 4.94 -12.82
C GLY A 98 -7.30 4.87 -11.34
N THR A 99 -6.51 3.87 -10.93
CA THR A 99 -5.98 3.80 -9.56
C THR A 99 -4.92 4.89 -9.35
N ALA A 100 -4.89 5.47 -8.15
CA ALA A 100 -3.85 6.43 -7.77
C ALA A 100 -3.39 6.18 -6.33
N GLY A 101 -2.16 6.54 -6.04
CA GLY A 101 -1.61 6.47 -4.68
C GLY A 101 -0.12 6.12 -4.63
N GLY A 102 0.40 6.04 -3.41
CA GLY A 102 1.79 5.65 -3.16
C GLY A 102 2.09 4.22 -3.59
N THR A 103 1.10 3.33 -3.51
CA THR A 103 1.22 1.95 -3.98
C THR A 103 1.42 1.89 -5.50
N VAL A 104 0.72 2.73 -6.26
CA VAL A 104 0.94 2.86 -7.71
C VAL A 104 2.33 3.40 -8.01
N ARG A 105 2.76 4.42 -7.27
CA ARG A 105 4.11 4.97 -7.40
C ARG A 105 5.18 3.91 -7.17
N LEU A 106 4.99 3.04 -6.18
CA LEU A 106 5.90 1.93 -5.92
C LEU A 106 6.02 0.98 -7.12
N VAL A 107 4.90 0.63 -7.75
CA VAL A 107 4.90 -0.19 -8.98
C VAL A 107 5.64 0.51 -10.10
N GLN A 108 5.39 1.81 -10.32
CA GLN A 108 6.08 2.61 -11.34
C GLN A 108 7.59 2.64 -11.10
N GLN A 109 8.03 2.85 -9.86
CA GLN A 109 9.45 2.81 -9.48
C GLN A 109 10.06 1.44 -9.75
N LYS A 110 9.37 0.37 -9.41
CA LYS A 110 9.84 -1.00 -9.66
C LYS A 110 9.99 -1.27 -11.17
N LEU A 111 8.99 -0.90 -11.96
CA LEU A 111 9.05 -1.04 -13.42
C LEU A 111 10.22 -0.25 -14.02
N ASN A 112 10.46 0.96 -13.55
CA ASN A 112 11.61 1.76 -13.98
C ASN A 112 12.94 1.09 -13.62
N SER A 113 13.05 0.45 -12.46
CA SER A 113 14.23 -0.32 -12.09
C SER A 113 14.47 -1.52 -13.01
N LEU A 114 13.45 -1.98 -13.71
CA LEU A 114 13.49 -3.08 -14.68
C LEU A 114 13.63 -2.60 -16.13
N GLY A 115 13.86 -1.31 -16.34
CA GLY A 115 14.15 -0.73 -17.64
C GLY A 115 13.03 0.08 -18.29
N GLU A 116 11.89 0.22 -17.64
CA GLU A 116 10.83 1.11 -18.12
C GLU A 116 11.19 2.59 -17.83
N LYS A 117 10.49 3.50 -18.47
CA LYS A 117 10.71 4.96 -18.31
C LYS A 117 9.38 5.64 -18.03
N LEU A 118 8.81 5.36 -16.88
CA LEU A 118 7.54 5.92 -16.44
C LEU A 118 7.75 7.17 -15.59
N THR A 119 6.83 8.12 -15.70
CA THR A 119 6.69 9.16 -14.67
C THR A 119 6.15 8.49 -13.40
N THR A 120 6.84 8.67 -12.29
CA THR A 120 6.45 8.08 -11.00
C THR A 120 5.49 9.02 -10.26
N ASP A 121 4.39 9.33 -10.90
CA ASP A 121 3.39 10.29 -10.41
C ASP A 121 2.30 9.66 -9.53
N GLY A 122 2.33 8.34 -9.35
CA GLY A 122 1.33 7.62 -8.57
C GLY A 122 -0.02 7.48 -9.27
N LYS A 123 -0.10 7.77 -10.55
CA LYS A 123 -1.32 7.64 -11.35
C LYS A 123 -1.19 6.46 -12.33
N TYR A 124 -2.13 5.55 -12.27
CA TYR A 124 -2.14 4.36 -13.13
C TYR A 124 -2.80 4.72 -14.47
N GLY A 125 -2.02 5.32 -15.34
CA GLY A 125 -2.46 5.73 -16.68
C GLY A 125 -2.08 4.72 -17.75
N ALA A 126 -2.31 5.09 -19.02
CA ALA A 126 -2.06 4.22 -20.17
C ALA A 126 -0.60 3.75 -20.28
N SER A 127 0.36 4.61 -19.95
CA SER A 127 1.79 4.25 -19.95
C SER A 127 2.11 3.18 -18.91
N THR A 128 1.51 3.27 -17.73
CA THR A 128 1.66 2.27 -16.67
C THR A 128 1.02 0.94 -17.09
N VAL A 129 -0.19 0.98 -17.65
CA VAL A 129 -0.85 -0.23 -18.21
C VAL A 129 0.07 -0.93 -19.21
N ALA A 130 0.60 -0.21 -20.18
CA ALA A 130 1.47 -0.78 -21.21
C ALA A 130 2.76 -1.38 -20.62
N ALA A 131 3.36 -0.71 -19.65
CA ALA A 131 4.56 -1.21 -18.96
C ALA A 131 4.27 -2.49 -18.17
N VAL A 132 3.14 -2.55 -17.47
CA VAL A 132 2.71 -3.75 -16.74
C VAL A 132 2.45 -4.89 -17.70
N GLN A 133 1.80 -4.66 -18.84
CA GLN A 133 1.58 -5.68 -19.85
C GLN A 133 2.91 -6.25 -20.37
N ARG A 134 3.90 -5.40 -20.65
CA ARG A 134 5.24 -5.86 -21.07
C ARG A 134 5.89 -6.71 -19.98
N TYR A 135 5.81 -6.28 -18.73
CA TYR A 135 6.31 -7.04 -17.58
C TYR A 135 5.63 -8.42 -17.48
N GLN A 136 4.31 -8.46 -17.58
CA GLN A 136 3.53 -9.68 -17.51
C GLN A 136 3.92 -10.67 -18.60
N ARG A 137 4.06 -10.21 -19.85
CA ARG A 137 4.49 -11.07 -20.97
C ARG A 137 5.88 -11.65 -20.74
N ARG A 138 6.82 -10.84 -20.25
CA ARG A 138 8.20 -11.30 -19.98
C ARG A 138 8.26 -12.34 -18.86
N ASN A 139 7.30 -12.34 -17.97
CA ASN A 139 7.26 -13.21 -16.79
C ASN A 139 6.22 -14.35 -16.91
N GLY A 140 5.66 -14.56 -18.08
CA GLY A 140 4.70 -15.64 -18.31
C GLY A 140 3.35 -15.47 -17.62
N LEU A 141 2.99 -14.23 -17.30
CA LEU A 141 1.72 -13.87 -16.67
C LEU A 141 0.69 -13.44 -17.73
N THR A 142 -0.59 -13.52 -17.40
CA THR A 142 -1.65 -12.92 -18.21
C THR A 142 -1.41 -11.43 -18.37
N ALA A 143 -1.27 -10.94 -19.59
CA ALA A 143 -0.96 -9.54 -19.88
C ALA A 143 -2.22 -8.67 -19.93
N ASP A 144 -2.93 -8.59 -18.81
CA ASP A 144 -4.14 -7.78 -18.66
C ASP A 144 -3.88 -6.32 -18.32
N GLY A 145 -2.62 -5.99 -18.00
CA GLY A 145 -2.23 -4.63 -17.63
C GLY A 145 -2.62 -4.22 -16.22
N SER A 146 -3.14 -5.13 -15.42
CA SER A 146 -3.50 -4.89 -14.02
C SER A 146 -2.53 -5.60 -13.07
N VAL A 147 -2.26 -5.00 -11.91
CA VAL A 147 -1.40 -5.62 -10.90
C VAL A 147 -2.28 -6.26 -9.85
N GLY A 148 -2.60 -7.53 -10.06
CA GLY A 148 -3.24 -8.38 -9.06
C GLY A 148 -2.19 -9.11 -8.23
N LYS A 149 -2.64 -10.05 -7.39
CA LYS A 149 -1.76 -10.78 -6.46
C LYS A 149 -0.60 -11.48 -7.17
N ALA A 150 -0.87 -12.22 -8.24
CA ALA A 150 0.16 -12.97 -8.96
C ALA A 150 1.22 -12.04 -9.57
N THR A 151 0.81 -10.94 -10.17
CA THR A 151 1.74 -9.93 -10.72
C THR A 151 2.54 -9.25 -9.62
N TRP A 152 1.88 -8.90 -8.51
CA TRP A 152 2.54 -8.27 -7.36
C TRP A 152 3.63 -9.18 -6.78
N GLU A 153 3.28 -10.42 -6.47
CA GLU A 153 4.21 -11.39 -5.87
C GLU A 153 5.38 -11.75 -6.78
N LYS A 154 5.19 -11.65 -8.11
CA LYS A 154 6.28 -11.85 -9.07
C LYS A 154 7.19 -10.62 -9.16
N MET A 155 6.65 -9.44 -8.86
CA MET A 155 7.35 -8.16 -8.98
C MET A 155 8.14 -7.81 -7.73
N PHE A 156 7.63 -8.14 -6.56
CA PHE A 156 8.20 -7.85 -5.25
C PHE A 156 8.52 -9.12 -4.48
#